data_ad2a2dacd55a229e2624fefc3ec28251
#
_entry.id   ad2a2dacd55a229e2624fefc3ec28251
#
_cell.length_a   1.000
_cell.length_b   1.000
_cell.length_c   1.000
_cell.angle_alpha   90.00
_cell.angle_beta   90.00
_cell.angle_gamma   90.00
#
_symmetry.space_group_name_H-M   'P 1'
#
loop_
_entity.id
_entity.type
_entity.pdbx_description
1 polymer ?
#
loop_
_entity_poly.entity_id
_entity_poly.type
_entity_poly.pdbx_seq_one_letter_code
_entity_poly.pdbx_strand_id
1 'polypeptide(L)'
;MGVGKLSLKERPKDIAGKQAAAAVGQCELMYMYDKEFSEHNHTVAQILLTAPDLKCEDRHKKFENTLTRLLELGVLPIINENDTVATEEIVFGDNDTLAAEVAVSAGADLLVLLSDIDGLYTANPKTDKNATLISEVKDLTDEIMALGGSAGSELGTGGMQTKLKAAKIATSSGCDMIIANGEAPEILYDILDKKSVGTRFYSKKVEK
;
A
#
# COMPACT_ATOMS: atom_id res chain seq x y z
N MET A 1 -9.91 12.26 -6.47
CA MET A 1 -10.43 13.27 -5.54
C MET A 1 -10.12 14.70 -6.01
N GLY A 2 -8.87 15.20 -6.01
CA GLY A 2 -8.55 16.59 -6.32
C GLY A 2 -9.03 17.09 -7.67
N VAL A 3 -8.92 16.29 -8.74
CA VAL A 3 -9.41 16.64 -10.07
C VAL A 3 -10.91 16.94 -10.06
N GLY A 4 -11.71 16.11 -9.38
CA GLY A 4 -13.15 16.33 -9.25
C GLY A 4 -13.49 17.56 -8.40
N LYS A 5 -12.79 17.75 -7.26
CA LYS A 5 -13.00 18.91 -6.37
C LYS A 5 -12.68 20.24 -7.04
N LEU A 6 -11.65 20.25 -7.90
CA LEU A 6 -11.26 21.40 -8.71
C LEU A 6 -12.09 21.57 -9.98
N SER A 7 -13.07 20.68 -10.23
CA SER A 7 -13.89 20.67 -11.44
C SER A 7 -13.08 20.68 -12.73
N LEU A 8 -11.90 20.07 -12.72
CA LEU A 8 -11.05 19.95 -13.90
C LEU A 8 -11.66 18.92 -14.86
N LYS A 9 -11.69 19.23 -16.17
CA LYS A 9 -12.22 18.33 -17.21
C LYS A 9 -11.39 17.08 -17.40
N GLU A 10 -10.08 17.16 -17.13
CA GLU A 10 -9.13 16.08 -17.27
C GLU A 10 -7.99 16.22 -16.25
N ARG A 11 -7.25 15.11 -16.05
CA ARG A 11 -6.08 15.09 -15.13
C ARG A 11 -4.99 16.01 -15.66
N PRO A 12 -4.41 16.90 -14.83
CA PRO A 12 -3.29 17.75 -15.25
C PRO A 12 -2.12 16.93 -15.78
N LYS A 13 -1.48 17.42 -16.82
CA LYS A 13 -0.29 16.76 -17.42
C LYS A 13 1.01 17.30 -16.86
N ASP A 14 1.01 18.57 -16.47
CA ASP A 14 2.16 19.24 -15.87
C ASP A 14 2.32 18.89 -14.38
N ILE A 15 3.53 18.98 -13.88
CA ILE A 15 3.89 18.62 -12.51
C ILE A 15 3.14 19.50 -11.50
N ALA A 16 3.18 20.82 -11.69
CA ALA A 16 2.55 21.76 -10.76
C ALA A 16 1.03 21.54 -10.67
N GLY A 17 0.37 21.25 -11.80
CA GLY A 17 -1.05 20.91 -11.82
C GLY A 17 -1.35 19.59 -11.10
N LYS A 18 -0.50 18.56 -11.28
CA LYS A 18 -0.63 17.28 -10.54
C LYS A 18 -0.47 17.50 -9.04
N GLN A 19 0.57 18.23 -8.62
CA GLN A 19 0.84 18.56 -7.21
C GLN A 19 -0.31 19.37 -6.59
N ALA A 20 -0.83 20.39 -7.29
CA ALA A 20 -1.96 21.17 -6.82
C ALA A 20 -3.24 20.30 -6.66
N ALA A 21 -3.52 19.41 -7.63
CA ALA A 21 -4.63 18.48 -7.54
C ALA A 21 -4.46 17.48 -6.39
N ALA A 22 -3.23 17.01 -6.13
CA ALA A 22 -2.90 16.14 -5.01
C ALA A 22 -3.14 16.86 -3.67
N ALA A 23 -2.69 18.10 -3.52
CA ALA A 23 -2.91 18.91 -2.32
C ALA A 23 -4.40 19.04 -1.97
N VAL A 24 -5.25 19.36 -2.95
CA VAL A 24 -6.69 19.45 -2.75
C VAL A 24 -7.31 18.07 -2.47
N GLY A 25 -6.84 17.04 -3.17
CA GLY A 25 -7.31 15.66 -2.98
C GLY A 25 -6.98 15.11 -1.60
N GLN A 26 -5.81 15.44 -1.06
CA GLN A 26 -5.38 14.99 0.26
C GLN A 26 -6.24 15.60 1.38
N CYS A 27 -6.63 16.87 1.27
CA CYS A 27 -7.57 17.48 2.21
C CYS A 27 -8.92 16.75 2.23
N GLU A 28 -9.45 16.41 1.06
CA GLU A 28 -10.72 15.69 0.95
C GLU A 28 -10.62 14.27 1.51
N LEU A 29 -9.49 13.59 1.25
CA LEU A 29 -9.22 12.25 1.77
C LEU A 29 -9.23 12.27 3.30
N MET A 30 -8.51 13.19 3.92
CA MET A 30 -8.44 13.29 5.38
C MET A 30 -9.79 13.67 6.00
N TYR A 31 -10.54 14.56 5.34
CA TYR A 31 -11.89 14.88 5.79
C TYR A 31 -12.80 13.64 5.84
N MET A 32 -12.72 12.77 4.81
CA MET A 32 -13.51 11.54 4.78
C MET A 32 -13.10 10.59 5.93
N TYR A 33 -11.80 10.37 6.13
CA TYR A 33 -11.31 9.52 7.22
C TYR A 33 -11.70 10.09 8.58
N ASP A 34 -11.48 11.39 8.81
CA ASP A 34 -11.82 12.03 10.08
C ASP A 34 -13.32 11.91 10.39
N LYS A 35 -14.17 12.18 9.40
CA LYS A 35 -15.62 12.06 9.53
C LYS A 35 -16.05 10.64 9.93
N GLU A 36 -15.64 9.64 9.14
CA GLU A 36 -16.07 8.25 9.35
C GLU A 36 -15.53 7.69 10.69
N PHE A 37 -14.27 7.92 11.02
CA PHE A 37 -13.67 7.41 12.24
C PHE A 37 -14.13 8.14 13.50
N SER A 38 -14.45 9.43 13.41
CA SER A 38 -15.00 10.21 14.54
C SER A 38 -16.37 9.69 14.99
N GLU A 39 -17.20 9.16 14.08
CA GLU A 39 -18.47 8.51 14.41
C GLU A 39 -18.28 7.28 15.33
N HIS A 40 -17.10 6.67 15.30
CA HIS A 40 -16.70 5.55 16.13
C HIS A 40 -15.77 5.92 17.28
N ASN A 41 -15.62 7.21 17.61
CA ASN A 41 -14.73 7.74 18.64
C ASN A 41 -13.25 7.40 18.41
N HIS A 42 -12.82 7.27 17.15
CA HIS A 42 -11.42 7.12 16.80
C HIS A 42 -10.85 8.41 16.23
N THR A 43 -9.70 8.80 16.76
CA THR A 43 -8.95 9.94 16.23
C THR A 43 -8.02 9.47 15.13
N VAL A 44 -7.98 10.19 14.02
CA VAL A 44 -7.04 9.93 12.92
C VAL A 44 -5.93 10.99 12.90
N ALA A 45 -4.76 10.62 12.37
CA ALA A 45 -3.66 11.54 12.13
C ALA A 45 -3.14 11.37 10.71
N GLN A 46 -2.74 12.46 10.06
CA GLN A 46 -2.10 12.42 8.75
C GLN A 46 -0.58 12.34 8.89
N ILE A 47 0.04 11.44 8.15
CA ILE A 47 1.48 11.42 7.90
C ILE A 47 1.71 11.41 6.38
N LEU A 48 2.49 12.35 5.87
CA LEU A 48 2.87 12.41 4.46
C LEU A 48 4.38 12.18 4.34
N LEU A 49 4.76 11.19 3.53
CA LEU A 49 6.13 10.75 3.37
C LEU A 49 6.59 10.89 1.91
N THR A 50 7.87 11.12 1.75
CA THR A 50 8.56 10.96 0.46
C THR A 50 9.58 9.84 0.55
N ALA A 51 10.02 9.29 -0.59
CA ALA A 51 11.05 8.25 -0.59
C ALA A 51 12.34 8.66 0.16
N PRO A 52 12.83 9.92 0.10
CA PRO A 52 13.95 10.38 0.93
C PRO A 52 13.70 10.30 2.44
N ASP A 53 12.45 10.42 2.89
CA ASP A 53 12.15 10.38 4.33
C ASP A 53 12.37 8.99 4.93
N LEU A 54 12.15 7.93 4.14
CA LEU A 54 12.43 6.55 4.57
C LEU A 54 13.86 6.11 4.32
N LYS A 55 14.59 6.74 3.38
CA LYS A 55 15.99 6.39 3.08
C LYS A 55 17.01 7.12 3.95
N CYS A 56 16.68 8.31 4.43
CA CYS A 56 17.55 9.10 5.31
C CYS A 56 17.35 8.65 6.75
N GLU A 57 18.36 8.09 7.38
CA GLU A 57 18.32 7.52 8.73
C GLU A 57 17.71 8.47 9.77
N ASP A 58 18.12 9.74 9.79
CA ASP A 58 17.61 10.75 10.75
C ASP A 58 16.10 11.02 10.52
N ARG A 59 15.64 11.12 9.26
CA ARG A 59 14.23 11.34 8.95
C ARG A 59 13.40 10.10 9.24
N HIS A 60 13.91 8.94 8.87
CA HIS A 60 13.26 7.66 9.14
C HIS A 60 13.05 7.49 10.65
N LYS A 61 14.07 7.75 11.46
CA LYS A 61 13.97 7.68 12.93
C LYS A 61 12.91 8.64 13.48
N LYS A 62 12.81 9.84 12.95
CA LYS A 62 11.76 10.81 13.34
C LYS A 62 10.36 10.31 12.96
N PHE A 63 10.23 9.71 11.78
CA PHE A 63 8.99 9.08 11.35
C PHE A 63 8.59 7.92 12.28
N GLU A 64 9.50 6.98 12.57
CA GLU A 64 9.25 5.86 13.50
C GLU A 64 8.80 6.34 14.88
N ASN A 65 9.48 7.34 15.45
CA ASN A 65 9.14 7.90 16.74
C ASN A 65 7.72 8.52 16.74
N THR A 66 7.37 9.23 15.67
CA THR A 66 6.04 9.82 15.52
C THR A 66 4.97 8.74 15.37
N LEU A 67 5.21 7.74 14.53
CA LEU A 67 4.31 6.63 14.30
C LEU A 67 4.05 5.86 15.60
N THR A 68 5.11 5.48 16.30
CA THR A 68 5.03 4.79 17.60
C THR A 68 4.21 5.61 18.59
N ARG A 69 4.48 6.92 18.68
CA ARG A 69 3.77 7.78 19.63
C ARG A 69 2.28 7.93 19.30
N LEU A 70 1.91 8.00 18.02
CA LEU A 70 0.50 8.01 17.62
C LEU A 70 -0.21 6.72 18.02
N LEU A 71 0.42 5.57 17.77
CA LEU A 71 -0.13 4.26 18.14
C LEU A 71 -0.28 4.12 19.66
N GLU A 72 0.70 4.55 20.46
CA GLU A 72 0.60 4.60 21.94
C GLU A 72 -0.54 5.47 22.42
N LEU A 73 -0.87 6.54 21.72
CA LEU A 73 -1.99 7.43 22.04
C LEU A 73 -3.35 6.88 21.55
N GLY A 74 -3.39 5.73 20.90
CA GLY A 74 -4.59 5.14 20.30
C GLY A 74 -5.10 5.91 19.09
N VAL A 75 -4.23 6.68 18.44
CA VAL A 75 -4.54 7.43 17.22
C VAL A 75 -4.26 6.56 15.99
N LEU A 76 -5.17 6.57 15.02
CA LEU A 76 -5.01 5.84 13.75
C LEU A 76 -4.24 6.71 12.74
N PRO A 77 -2.99 6.35 12.38
CA PRO A 77 -2.24 7.09 11.37
C PRO A 77 -2.72 6.72 9.96
N ILE A 78 -3.10 7.73 9.19
CA ILE A 78 -3.40 7.65 7.75
C ILE A 78 -2.15 8.16 7.02
N ILE A 79 -1.49 7.24 6.33
CA ILE A 79 -0.19 7.51 5.71
C ILE A 79 -0.35 7.53 4.19
N ASN A 80 0.24 8.52 3.53
CA ASN A 80 0.25 8.62 2.07
C ASN A 80 1.56 9.23 1.58
N GLU A 81 1.82 9.16 0.28
CA GLU A 81 2.93 9.89 -0.32
C GLU A 81 2.66 11.41 -0.29
N ASN A 82 3.72 12.20 -0.07
CA ASN A 82 3.65 13.65 -0.17
C ASN A 82 3.78 14.10 -1.64
N ASP A 83 2.74 13.83 -2.40
CA ASP A 83 2.66 14.19 -3.82
C ASP A 83 2.83 15.70 -4.09
N THR A 84 2.69 16.54 -3.06
CA THR A 84 2.81 18.00 -3.23
C THR A 84 4.24 18.47 -3.44
N VAL A 85 5.21 17.69 -3.02
CA VAL A 85 6.66 17.99 -3.15
C VAL A 85 7.43 16.84 -3.82
N ALA A 86 6.77 15.73 -4.14
CA ALA A 86 7.38 14.62 -4.84
C ALA A 86 7.79 15.06 -6.26
N THR A 87 9.01 14.72 -6.67
CA THR A 87 9.52 14.94 -8.02
C THR A 87 9.55 13.62 -8.78
N GLU A 88 9.43 13.65 -10.12
CA GLU A 88 9.37 12.44 -10.95
C GLU A 88 10.55 11.47 -10.74
N GLU A 89 11.68 11.98 -10.25
CA GLU A 89 12.90 11.20 -9.99
C GLU A 89 12.90 10.49 -8.62
N ILE A 90 12.00 10.84 -7.70
CA ILE A 90 12.06 10.45 -6.28
C ILE A 90 10.68 10.02 -5.76
N VAL A 91 9.86 9.46 -6.60
CA VAL A 91 8.53 8.93 -6.24
C VAL A 91 8.68 7.49 -5.74
N PHE A 92 7.90 7.06 -4.75
CA PHE A 92 7.75 5.63 -4.46
C PHE A 92 7.22 4.88 -5.69
N GLY A 93 6.51 5.60 -6.54
CA GLY A 93 5.92 5.09 -7.76
C GLY A 93 4.60 4.34 -7.53
N ASP A 94 4.37 3.86 -6.32
CA ASP A 94 3.15 3.15 -5.94
C ASP A 94 2.98 3.08 -4.41
N ASN A 95 1.73 3.04 -3.95
CA ASN A 95 1.40 2.92 -2.54
C ASN A 95 1.65 1.50 -1.99
N ASP A 96 1.81 0.47 -2.83
CA ASP A 96 2.13 -0.89 -2.38
C ASP A 96 3.53 -0.90 -1.73
N THR A 97 4.51 -0.29 -2.40
CA THR A 97 5.88 -0.15 -1.88
C THR A 97 5.90 0.70 -0.61
N LEU A 98 5.20 1.85 -0.60
CA LEU A 98 5.09 2.70 0.59
C LEU A 98 4.49 1.93 1.76
N ALA A 99 3.41 1.16 1.53
CA ALA A 99 2.77 0.37 2.57
C ALA A 99 3.71 -0.68 3.18
N ALA A 100 4.53 -1.34 2.34
CA ALA A 100 5.51 -2.32 2.83
C ALA A 100 6.60 -1.67 3.68
N GLU A 101 7.16 -0.54 3.26
CA GLU A 101 8.16 0.21 4.03
C GLU A 101 7.59 0.70 5.37
N VAL A 102 6.35 1.19 5.36
CA VAL A 102 5.64 1.61 6.59
C VAL A 102 5.39 0.42 7.51
N ALA A 103 4.94 -0.73 6.99
CA ALA A 103 4.72 -1.93 7.78
C ALA A 103 5.99 -2.40 8.48
N VAL A 104 7.13 -2.37 7.77
CA VAL A 104 8.44 -2.70 8.34
C VAL A 104 8.83 -1.72 9.43
N SER A 105 8.70 -0.41 9.18
CA SER A 105 9.00 0.65 10.16
C SER A 105 8.11 0.59 11.40
N ALA A 106 6.87 0.14 11.24
CA ALA A 106 5.92 -0.07 12.34
C ALA A 106 6.19 -1.36 13.14
N GLY A 107 7.06 -2.24 12.66
CA GLY A 107 7.26 -3.58 13.23
C GLY A 107 6.00 -4.44 13.11
N ALA A 108 5.22 -4.28 12.04
CA ALA A 108 3.97 -4.98 11.85
C ALA A 108 4.18 -6.49 11.64
N ASP A 109 3.29 -7.31 12.17
CA ASP A 109 3.28 -8.76 11.95
C ASP A 109 2.64 -9.13 10.61
N LEU A 110 1.72 -8.29 10.10
CA LEU A 110 0.97 -8.52 8.89
C LEU A 110 0.69 -7.22 8.14
N LEU A 111 0.98 -7.23 6.84
CA LEU A 111 0.56 -6.23 5.87
C LEU A 111 -0.59 -6.79 5.01
N VAL A 112 -1.68 -6.06 4.90
CA VAL A 112 -2.78 -6.42 3.98
C VAL A 112 -2.87 -5.38 2.88
N LEU A 113 -2.69 -5.80 1.63
CA LEU A 113 -2.93 -4.99 0.45
C LEU A 113 -4.33 -5.28 -0.09
N LEU A 114 -5.25 -4.35 0.12
CA LEU A 114 -6.57 -4.38 -0.50
C LEU A 114 -6.48 -3.79 -1.92
N SER A 115 -6.89 -4.58 -2.90
CA SER A 115 -6.77 -4.26 -4.33
C SER A 115 -8.05 -4.59 -5.08
N ASP A 116 -8.07 -4.30 -6.38
CA ASP A 116 -9.12 -4.68 -7.33
C ASP A 116 -8.96 -6.10 -7.88
N ILE A 117 -8.04 -6.88 -7.31
CA ILE A 117 -7.77 -8.28 -7.70
C ILE A 117 -7.82 -9.18 -6.46
N ASP A 118 -8.21 -10.44 -6.67
CA ASP A 118 -8.38 -11.38 -5.55
C ASP A 118 -7.04 -11.84 -4.94
N GLY A 119 -5.94 -11.73 -5.68
CA GLY A 119 -4.60 -12.16 -5.26
C GLY A 119 -3.69 -12.45 -6.43
N LEU A 120 -2.65 -13.24 -6.20
CA LEU A 120 -1.70 -13.70 -7.23
C LEU A 120 -2.26 -14.92 -7.95
N TYR A 121 -2.27 -14.89 -9.28
CA TYR A 121 -2.68 -16.01 -10.13
C TYR A 121 -1.49 -16.63 -10.84
N THR A 122 -1.63 -17.90 -11.23
CA THR A 122 -0.62 -18.64 -12.03
C THR A 122 -0.40 -18.06 -13.43
N ALA A 123 -1.37 -17.29 -13.94
CA ALA A 123 -1.33 -16.52 -15.18
C ALA A 123 -2.33 -15.38 -15.09
N ASN A 124 -2.39 -14.50 -16.09
CA ASN A 124 -3.37 -13.41 -16.11
C ASN A 124 -4.81 -13.95 -16.31
N PRO A 125 -5.71 -13.87 -15.32
CA PRO A 125 -7.06 -14.45 -15.40
C PRO A 125 -7.95 -13.78 -16.46
N LYS A 126 -7.59 -12.57 -16.93
CA LYS A 126 -8.32 -11.88 -18.02
C LYS A 126 -8.01 -12.48 -19.40
N THR A 127 -6.87 -13.13 -19.56
CA THR A 127 -6.39 -13.69 -20.84
C THR A 127 -6.27 -15.20 -20.84
N ASP A 128 -6.07 -15.83 -19.68
CA ASP A 128 -5.97 -17.28 -19.54
C ASP A 128 -7.07 -17.80 -18.60
N LYS A 129 -7.99 -18.58 -19.19
CA LYS A 129 -9.10 -19.20 -18.44
C LYS A 129 -8.66 -20.31 -17.47
N ASN A 130 -7.44 -20.82 -17.62
CA ASN A 130 -6.86 -21.83 -16.73
C ASN A 130 -6.07 -21.21 -15.57
N ALA A 131 -5.99 -19.89 -15.49
CA ALA A 131 -5.34 -19.19 -14.39
C ALA A 131 -6.04 -19.56 -13.07
N THR A 132 -5.26 -20.02 -12.10
CA THR A 132 -5.74 -20.39 -10.77
C THR A 132 -5.13 -19.47 -9.73
N LEU A 133 -5.92 -19.12 -8.70
CA LEU A 133 -5.44 -18.31 -7.57
C LEU A 133 -4.42 -19.11 -6.75
N ILE A 134 -3.30 -18.50 -6.46
CA ILE A 134 -2.27 -19.02 -5.54
C ILE A 134 -2.62 -18.54 -4.14
N SER A 135 -3.09 -19.45 -3.29
CA SER A 135 -3.51 -19.08 -1.93
C SER A 135 -2.34 -18.77 -0.99
N GLU A 136 -1.19 -19.42 -1.19
CA GLU A 136 -0.03 -19.32 -0.31
C GLU A 136 1.28 -19.26 -1.10
N VAL A 137 2.17 -18.36 -0.68
CA VAL A 137 3.55 -18.24 -1.18
C VAL A 137 4.49 -18.31 0.02
N LYS A 138 5.20 -19.43 0.17
CA LYS A 138 6.16 -19.65 1.27
C LYS A 138 7.54 -19.06 0.96
N ASP A 139 7.92 -19.06 -0.29
CA ASP A 139 9.18 -18.51 -0.79
C ASP A 139 8.93 -17.67 -2.04
N LEU A 140 9.42 -16.44 -2.03
CA LEU A 140 9.40 -15.55 -3.20
C LEU A 140 10.55 -15.92 -4.15
N THR A 141 10.33 -16.98 -4.93
CA THR A 141 11.29 -17.41 -5.98
C THR A 141 11.24 -16.49 -7.19
N ASP A 142 12.26 -16.56 -8.06
CA ASP A 142 12.27 -15.80 -9.31
C ASP A 142 11.08 -16.17 -10.22
N GLU A 143 10.60 -17.42 -10.15
CA GLU A 143 9.41 -17.87 -10.87
C GLU A 143 8.15 -17.16 -10.37
N ILE A 144 7.96 -17.04 -9.05
CA ILE A 144 6.85 -16.26 -8.46
C ILE A 144 6.97 -14.79 -8.83
N MET A 145 8.17 -14.21 -8.77
CA MET A 145 8.40 -12.82 -9.17
C MET A 145 8.09 -12.58 -10.65
N ALA A 146 8.33 -13.55 -11.52
CA ALA A 146 8.03 -13.48 -12.94
C ALA A 146 6.51 -13.46 -13.25
N LEU A 147 5.66 -13.99 -12.35
CA LEU A 147 4.19 -13.90 -12.48
C LEU A 147 3.67 -12.47 -12.42
N GLY A 148 4.45 -11.52 -11.88
CA GLY A 148 4.13 -10.09 -11.89
C GLY A 148 4.12 -9.45 -13.28
N GLY A 149 4.59 -10.17 -14.30
CA GLY A 149 4.71 -9.68 -15.67
C GLY A 149 5.93 -8.79 -15.90
N SER A 150 6.31 -8.62 -17.18
CA SER A 150 7.33 -7.64 -17.58
C SER A 150 6.75 -6.22 -17.49
N ALA A 151 7.58 -5.24 -17.16
CA ALA A 151 7.27 -3.81 -17.20
C ALA A 151 6.79 -3.43 -18.61
N GLY A 152 5.48 -3.37 -18.84
CA GLY A 152 4.90 -3.12 -20.16
C GLY A 152 3.40 -3.41 -20.29
N SER A 153 2.74 -3.94 -19.25
CA SER A 153 1.28 -4.03 -19.29
C SER A 153 0.68 -2.63 -19.07
N GLU A 154 -0.06 -2.13 -20.06
CA GLU A 154 -0.67 -0.78 -20.13
C GLU A 154 -1.72 -0.46 -19.04
N LEU A 155 -1.85 -1.26 -18.00
CA LEU A 155 -2.87 -1.13 -16.96
C LEU A 155 -2.27 -0.74 -15.61
N GLY A 156 -1.97 0.54 -15.47
CA GLY A 156 -1.79 1.21 -14.17
C GLY A 156 -0.37 1.12 -13.58
N THR A 157 0.00 2.17 -12.87
CA THR A 157 1.29 2.31 -12.12
C THR A 157 1.39 1.38 -10.90
N GLY A 158 0.36 0.56 -10.59
CA GLY A 158 0.27 -0.35 -9.45
C GLY A 158 -0.07 -1.77 -9.85
N GLY A 159 0.70 -2.39 -10.76
CA GLY A 159 0.46 -3.76 -11.22
C GLY A 159 0.88 -4.83 -10.21
N MET A 160 0.71 -6.11 -10.57
CA MET A 160 1.16 -7.24 -9.74
C MET A 160 2.65 -7.16 -9.39
N GLN A 161 3.46 -6.56 -10.26
CA GLN A 161 4.91 -6.37 -10.01
C GLN A 161 5.19 -5.51 -8.78
N THR A 162 4.43 -4.41 -8.56
CA THR A 162 4.59 -3.56 -7.38
C THR A 162 4.17 -4.29 -6.11
N LYS A 163 3.12 -5.11 -6.17
CA LYS A 163 2.66 -5.94 -5.05
C LYS A 163 3.66 -7.04 -4.69
N LEU A 164 4.29 -7.68 -5.67
CA LEU A 164 5.36 -8.65 -5.41
C LEU A 164 6.62 -8.00 -4.86
N LYS A 165 6.94 -6.76 -5.28
CA LYS A 165 8.02 -5.98 -4.69
C LYS A 165 7.70 -5.64 -3.22
N ALA A 166 6.48 -5.22 -2.92
CA ALA A 166 6.01 -4.99 -1.55
C ALA A 166 6.09 -6.26 -0.71
N ALA A 167 5.66 -7.42 -1.26
CA ALA A 167 5.79 -8.71 -0.60
C ALA A 167 7.24 -9.05 -0.25
N LYS A 168 8.18 -8.77 -1.17
CA LYS A 168 9.61 -9.00 -0.92
C LYS A 168 10.12 -8.13 0.23
N ILE A 169 9.74 -6.86 0.29
CA ILE A 169 10.14 -5.94 1.36
C ILE A 169 9.59 -6.44 2.70
N ALA A 170 8.28 -6.66 2.79
CA ALA A 170 7.61 -7.06 4.02
C ALA A 170 8.14 -8.41 4.55
N THR A 171 8.16 -9.46 3.71
CA THR A 171 8.54 -10.81 4.14
C THR A 171 10.01 -10.94 4.49
N SER A 172 10.90 -10.16 3.83
CA SER A 172 12.32 -10.12 4.17
C SER A 172 12.58 -9.52 5.57
N SER A 173 11.64 -8.74 6.08
CA SER A 173 11.74 -8.06 7.37
C SER A 173 10.90 -8.73 8.48
N GLY A 174 10.36 -9.91 8.23
CA GLY A 174 9.61 -10.68 9.23
C GLY A 174 8.10 -10.35 9.27
N CYS A 175 7.61 -9.54 8.34
CA CYS A 175 6.19 -9.20 8.21
C CYS A 175 5.53 -10.07 7.14
N ASP A 176 4.49 -10.84 7.50
CA ASP A 176 3.68 -11.54 6.51
C ASP A 176 2.92 -10.53 5.64
N MET A 177 2.55 -10.91 4.42
CA MET A 177 1.72 -10.06 3.58
C MET A 177 0.57 -10.83 2.96
N ILE A 178 -0.60 -10.17 2.82
CA ILE A 178 -1.75 -10.70 2.10
C ILE A 178 -2.15 -9.71 1.00
N ILE A 179 -2.41 -10.22 -0.20
CA ILE A 179 -3.12 -9.50 -1.26
C ILE A 179 -4.55 -10.04 -1.29
N ALA A 180 -5.54 -9.17 -1.18
CA ALA A 180 -6.95 -9.54 -1.20
C ALA A 180 -7.79 -8.50 -1.95
N ASN A 181 -8.97 -8.91 -2.43
CA ASN A 181 -9.92 -8.02 -3.08
C ASN A 181 -10.57 -7.10 -2.04
N GLY A 182 -10.47 -5.79 -2.27
CA GLY A 182 -11.00 -4.76 -1.39
C GLY A 182 -12.40 -4.26 -1.74
N GLU A 183 -13.09 -4.86 -2.72
CA GLU A 183 -14.48 -4.49 -3.05
C GLU A 183 -15.44 -4.75 -1.90
N ALA A 184 -15.16 -5.81 -1.11
CA ALA A 184 -15.88 -6.14 0.12
C ALA A 184 -14.90 -6.03 1.30
N PRO A 185 -14.81 -4.86 1.99
CA PRO A 185 -13.84 -4.64 3.07
C PRO A 185 -14.03 -5.56 4.27
N GLU A 186 -15.19 -6.23 4.40
CA GLU A 186 -15.47 -7.29 5.36
C GLU A 186 -14.49 -8.46 5.26
N ILE A 187 -13.78 -8.61 4.14
CA ILE A 187 -12.70 -9.60 3.97
C ILE A 187 -11.60 -9.47 5.05
N LEU A 188 -11.46 -8.28 5.66
CA LEU A 188 -10.55 -8.09 6.78
C LEU A 188 -10.90 -8.95 7.99
N TYR A 189 -12.18 -9.19 8.27
CA TYR A 189 -12.61 -10.10 9.34
C TYR A 189 -12.20 -11.54 9.02
N ASP A 190 -12.37 -11.97 7.76
CA ASP A 190 -11.96 -13.30 7.32
C ASP A 190 -10.45 -13.51 7.46
N ILE A 191 -9.66 -12.48 7.13
CA ILE A 191 -8.19 -12.49 7.32
C ILE A 191 -7.83 -12.63 8.80
N LEU A 192 -8.48 -11.86 9.69
CA LEU A 192 -8.26 -11.93 11.15
C LEU A 192 -8.68 -13.27 11.72
N ASP A 193 -9.75 -13.87 11.20
CA ASP A 193 -10.22 -15.22 11.53
C ASP A 193 -9.34 -16.33 10.94
N LYS A 194 -8.25 -15.97 10.24
CA LYS A 194 -7.30 -16.89 9.57
C LYS A 194 -7.94 -17.78 8.51
N LYS A 195 -9.01 -17.32 7.88
CA LYS A 195 -9.58 -18.00 6.72
C LYS A 195 -8.65 -17.85 5.52
N SER A 196 -8.68 -18.82 4.62
CA SER A 196 -7.89 -18.78 3.39
C SER A 196 -8.57 -17.84 2.39
N VAL A 197 -8.14 -16.59 2.35
CA VAL A 197 -8.61 -15.55 1.42
C VAL A 197 -7.42 -14.87 0.75
N GLY A 198 -7.57 -14.56 -0.51
CA GLY A 198 -6.50 -13.89 -1.27
C GLY A 198 -5.25 -14.76 -1.46
N THR A 199 -4.09 -14.10 -1.49
CA THR A 199 -2.77 -14.74 -1.52
C THR A 199 -1.98 -14.30 -0.31
N ARG A 200 -1.57 -15.25 0.53
CA ARG A 200 -0.68 -15.00 1.68
C ARG A 200 0.76 -15.29 1.34
N PHE A 201 1.62 -14.32 1.60
CA PHE A 201 3.08 -14.41 1.50
C PHE A 201 3.65 -14.53 2.91
N TYR A 202 4.35 -15.62 3.17
CA TYR A 202 4.91 -15.87 4.50
C TYR A 202 6.30 -15.25 4.64
N SER A 203 6.51 -14.58 5.74
CA SER A 203 7.84 -14.13 6.14
C SER A 203 8.70 -15.31 6.59
N LYS A 204 10.01 -15.22 6.34
CA LYS A 204 10.95 -16.13 6.99
C LYS A 204 11.05 -15.68 8.45
N LYS A 205 10.60 -16.53 9.39
CA LYS A 205 10.76 -16.24 10.81
C LYS A 205 12.24 -15.98 11.06
N VAL A 206 12.56 -14.73 11.35
CA VAL A 206 13.86 -14.41 11.97
C VAL A 206 13.75 -14.93 13.40
N GLU A 207 14.43 -16.03 13.71
CA GLU A 207 14.59 -16.44 15.10
C GLU A 207 15.22 -15.26 15.85
N LYS A 208 14.43 -14.66 16.75
CA LYS A 208 14.87 -13.57 17.63
C LYS A 208 15.61 -14.16 18.82
#